data_e8ae547293e545ec791e0de9bf06a862
#
_entry.id   e8ae547293e545ec791e0de9bf06a862
#
_cell.length_a   1.000
_cell.length_b   1.000
_cell.length_c   1.000
_cell.angle_alpha   90.00
_cell.angle_beta   90.00
_cell.angle_gamma   90.00
#
_symmetry.space_group_name_H-M   'P 1'
#
loop_
_entity.id
_entity.type
_entity.pdbx_description
1 polymer ?
#
loop_
_entity_poly.entity_id
_entity_poly.type
_entity_poly.pdbx_seq_one_letter_code
_entity_poly.pdbx_strand_id
1 'polypeptide(L)'
;MLSIVDNRTFKRLTYRVLDHDPTHVDITAFFRRFHAALTARGLTVKGITTDGSALYPGPIAAVFGEIPHQLCTFHVIREVTKAVLSAVAQERKRLAATSPKLPRGRPGTKVARRAVRRKEAIKRKVGELFDHRYLFVRRRLSPSQRATLRRITRGRPQLRRLRELMEEVYRLFDRRCRMGTALAKLATLRARLRRSCRLRSVLKKLMSPGLEKALVFLDERLMGATSNAVERGNRRYRKMQDAVYRVRTKRAIEDRLALDLLRESQAQGRASTTKALHKARAA
;
A
#
# COMPACT_ATOMS: atom_id res chain seq x y z
N MET A 1 -15.81 12.64 -0.24
CA MET A 1 -16.02 12.62 -1.71
C MET A 1 -15.87 11.19 -2.23
N LEU A 2 -16.82 10.73 -3.04
CA LEU A 2 -16.76 9.50 -3.82
C LEU A 2 -16.35 9.86 -5.26
N SER A 3 -15.57 9.02 -5.93
CA SER A 3 -15.23 9.22 -7.34
C SER A 3 -14.91 7.90 -8.03
N ILE A 4 -15.29 7.81 -9.32
CA ILE A 4 -14.98 6.70 -10.21
C ILE A 4 -14.06 7.22 -11.32
N VAL A 5 -12.99 6.49 -11.56
CA VAL A 5 -11.97 6.80 -12.57
C VAL A 5 -11.77 5.59 -13.46
N ASP A 6 -11.73 5.79 -14.76
CA ASP A 6 -11.33 4.75 -15.70
C ASP A 6 -9.84 4.42 -15.55
N ASN A 7 -9.54 3.17 -15.24
CA ASN A 7 -8.17 2.70 -15.04
C ASN A 7 -7.31 2.71 -16.32
N ARG A 8 -7.93 2.74 -17.49
CA ARG A 8 -7.25 2.77 -18.79
C ARG A 8 -6.83 4.17 -19.19
N THR A 9 -7.76 5.11 -19.13
CA THR A 9 -7.56 6.49 -19.59
C THR A 9 -7.15 7.44 -18.45
N PHE A 10 -7.40 7.04 -17.20
CA PHE A 10 -7.26 7.86 -15.99
C PHE A 10 -8.21 9.06 -15.93
N LYS A 11 -9.24 9.06 -16.79
CA LYS A 11 -10.31 10.06 -16.75
C LYS A 11 -11.25 9.76 -15.59
N ARG A 12 -11.67 10.81 -14.91
CA ARG A 12 -12.73 10.72 -13.91
C ARG A 12 -14.06 10.62 -14.65
N LEU A 13 -14.81 9.54 -14.38
CA LEU A 13 -16.09 9.28 -15.03
C LEU A 13 -17.23 9.98 -14.27
N THR A 14 -17.20 9.94 -12.95
CA THR A 14 -18.19 10.59 -12.10
C THR A 14 -17.64 10.83 -10.70
N TYR A 15 -18.30 11.72 -9.95
CA TYR A 15 -17.99 12.01 -8.55
C TYR A 15 -19.26 12.40 -7.79
N ARG A 16 -19.17 12.34 -6.45
CA ARG A 16 -20.17 12.87 -5.52
C ARG A 16 -19.46 13.46 -4.30
N VAL A 17 -19.80 14.69 -3.96
CA VAL A 17 -19.34 15.31 -2.71
C VAL A 17 -20.34 14.96 -1.62
N LEU A 18 -19.86 14.52 -0.48
CA LEU A 18 -20.62 14.25 0.73
C LEU A 18 -20.20 15.26 1.79
N ASP A 19 -21.12 15.64 2.63
CA ASP A 19 -20.93 16.47 3.82
C ASP A 19 -20.67 15.68 5.10
N HIS A 20 -20.70 14.35 4.97
CA HIS A 20 -20.46 13.37 6.01
C HIS A 20 -19.53 12.25 5.52
N ASP A 21 -19.13 11.36 6.42
CA ASP A 21 -18.37 10.17 6.06
C ASP A 21 -19.20 9.19 5.22
N PRO A 22 -18.64 8.58 4.17
CA PRO A 22 -19.37 7.67 3.29
C PRO A 22 -19.95 6.47 4.05
N THR A 23 -21.22 6.18 3.78
CA THR A 23 -21.91 4.99 4.26
C THR A 23 -22.12 3.96 3.14
N HIS A 24 -22.54 2.73 3.49
CA HIS A 24 -22.96 1.73 2.51
C HIS A 24 -24.10 2.23 1.60
N VAL A 25 -25.04 3.00 2.17
CA VAL A 25 -26.16 3.55 1.43
C VAL A 25 -25.69 4.56 0.39
N ASP A 26 -24.79 5.47 0.76
CA ASP A 26 -24.22 6.46 -0.16
C ASP A 26 -23.50 5.81 -1.32
N ILE A 27 -22.69 4.80 -1.02
CA ILE A 27 -21.90 4.08 -2.05
C ILE A 27 -22.85 3.30 -2.97
N THR A 28 -23.85 2.63 -2.43
CA THR A 28 -24.84 1.90 -3.23
C THR A 28 -25.61 2.84 -4.15
N ALA A 29 -26.10 3.97 -3.65
CA ALA A 29 -26.81 4.96 -4.45
C ALA A 29 -25.89 5.55 -5.54
N PHE A 30 -24.63 5.83 -5.20
CA PHE A 30 -23.64 6.33 -6.15
C PHE A 30 -23.35 5.33 -7.27
N PHE A 31 -23.20 4.04 -6.94
CA PHE A 31 -22.97 2.98 -7.89
C PHE A 31 -24.19 2.72 -8.78
N ARG A 32 -25.42 2.72 -8.22
CA ARG A 32 -26.66 2.56 -9.01
C ARG A 32 -26.78 3.65 -10.06
N ARG A 33 -26.56 4.92 -9.68
CA ARG A 33 -26.58 6.03 -10.63
C ARG A 33 -25.54 5.88 -11.74
N PHE A 34 -24.33 5.45 -11.39
CA PHE A 34 -23.27 5.20 -12.36
C PHE A 34 -23.61 4.04 -13.29
N HIS A 35 -24.10 2.93 -12.74
CA HIS A 35 -24.52 1.75 -13.51
C HIS A 35 -25.62 2.09 -14.50
N ALA A 36 -26.66 2.79 -14.07
CA ALA A 36 -27.74 3.23 -14.95
C ALA A 36 -27.23 4.11 -16.10
N ALA A 37 -26.31 5.04 -15.83
CA ALA A 37 -25.71 5.88 -16.87
C ALA A 37 -24.85 5.10 -17.88
N LEU A 38 -24.23 3.99 -17.47
CA LEU A 38 -23.50 3.10 -18.37
C LEU A 38 -24.47 2.25 -19.20
N THR A 39 -25.48 1.65 -18.58
CA THR A 39 -26.49 0.82 -19.26
C THR A 39 -27.21 1.61 -20.34
N ALA A 40 -27.59 2.86 -20.07
CA ALA A 40 -28.20 3.76 -21.06
C ALA A 40 -27.28 4.03 -22.28
N ARG A 41 -25.99 3.76 -22.18
CA ARG A 41 -25.01 3.88 -23.28
C ARG A 41 -24.55 2.54 -23.84
N GLY A 42 -25.19 1.44 -23.46
CA GLY A 42 -24.78 0.08 -23.86
C GLY A 42 -23.42 -0.36 -23.32
N LEU A 43 -22.92 0.26 -22.24
CA LEU A 43 -21.62 -0.03 -21.66
C LEU A 43 -21.74 -0.91 -20.43
N THR A 44 -20.75 -1.79 -20.23
CA THR A 44 -20.69 -2.70 -19.07
C THR A 44 -19.40 -2.52 -18.29
N VAL A 45 -19.47 -2.72 -16.95
CA VAL A 45 -18.30 -2.74 -16.06
C VAL A 45 -17.66 -4.13 -16.15
N LYS A 46 -16.38 -4.18 -16.48
CA LYS A 46 -15.61 -5.45 -16.57
C LYS A 46 -14.89 -5.81 -15.26
N GLY A 47 -14.78 -4.89 -14.34
CA GLY A 47 -14.19 -5.11 -13.02
C GLY A 47 -13.96 -3.79 -12.28
N ILE A 48 -13.81 -3.89 -10.98
CA ILE A 48 -13.66 -2.74 -10.07
C ILE A 48 -12.38 -2.88 -9.25
N THR A 49 -11.63 -1.79 -9.12
CA THR A 49 -10.45 -1.71 -8.22
C THR A 49 -10.73 -0.73 -7.10
N THR A 50 -10.59 -1.16 -5.83
CA THR A 50 -10.78 -0.33 -4.64
C THR A 50 -9.55 -0.32 -3.73
N ASP A 51 -9.54 0.55 -2.72
CA ASP A 51 -8.48 0.64 -1.70
C ASP A 51 -8.55 -0.44 -0.61
N GLY A 52 -9.62 -1.22 -0.59
CA GLY A 52 -9.84 -2.30 0.39
C GLY A 52 -10.64 -1.86 1.61
N SER A 53 -11.32 -0.71 1.58
CA SER A 53 -12.31 -0.35 2.59
C SER A 53 -13.43 -1.40 2.64
N ALA A 54 -13.88 -1.73 3.85
CA ALA A 54 -15.00 -2.66 4.09
C ALA A 54 -16.35 -2.15 3.53
N LEU A 55 -16.42 -0.88 3.19
CA LEU A 55 -17.63 -0.25 2.66
C LEU A 55 -17.96 -0.63 1.21
N TYR A 56 -17.01 -1.19 0.43
CA TYR A 56 -17.22 -1.45 -0.99
C TYR A 56 -17.82 -2.82 -1.35
N PRO A 57 -17.46 -3.94 -0.70
CA PRO A 57 -17.86 -5.27 -1.18
C PRO A 57 -19.38 -5.45 -1.30
N GLY A 58 -20.13 -5.04 -0.28
CA GLY A 58 -21.59 -5.13 -0.29
C GLY A 58 -22.25 -4.33 -1.43
N PRO A 59 -21.98 -3.02 -1.54
CA PRO A 59 -22.48 -2.20 -2.64
C PRO A 59 -22.06 -2.69 -4.04
N ILE A 60 -20.85 -3.23 -4.20
CA ILE A 60 -20.40 -3.78 -5.48
C ILE A 60 -21.26 -5.00 -5.85
N ALA A 61 -21.42 -5.96 -4.94
CA ALA A 61 -22.25 -7.14 -5.17
C ALA A 61 -23.71 -6.78 -5.46
N ALA A 62 -24.27 -5.83 -4.70
CA ALA A 62 -25.67 -5.42 -4.85
C ALA A 62 -25.99 -4.68 -6.15
N VAL A 63 -25.00 -4.02 -6.78
CA VAL A 63 -25.22 -3.19 -7.99
C VAL A 63 -24.69 -3.85 -9.25
N PHE A 64 -23.54 -4.51 -9.18
CA PHE A 64 -22.86 -5.06 -10.35
C PHE A 64 -22.85 -6.59 -10.38
N GLY A 65 -23.36 -7.26 -9.32
CA GLY A 65 -23.33 -8.71 -9.20
C GLY A 65 -21.91 -9.27 -9.03
N GLU A 66 -21.69 -10.46 -9.58
CA GLU A 66 -20.38 -11.13 -9.51
C GLU A 66 -19.45 -10.62 -10.62
N ILE A 67 -18.74 -9.53 -10.32
CA ILE A 67 -17.71 -9.01 -11.21
C ILE A 67 -16.33 -9.09 -10.54
N PRO A 68 -15.23 -9.16 -11.33
CA PRO A 68 -13.88 -9.13 -10.78
C PRO A 68 -13.66 -7.89 -9.90
N HIS A 69 -13.37 -8.12 -8.60
CA HIS A 69 -13.10 -7.06 -7.64
C HIS A 69 -11.65 -7.15 -7.16
N GLN A 70 -10.83 -6.22 -7.62
CA GLN A 70 -9.42 -6.09 -7.28
C GLN A 70 -9.24 -5.16 -6.09
N LEU A 71 -8.51 -5.61 -5.08
CA LEU A 71 -8.00 -4.70 -4.06
C LEU A 71 -6.66 -4.07 -4.50
N CYS A 72 -6.49 -2.80 -4.21
CA CYS A 72 -5.27 -2.05 -4.53
C CYS A 72 -4.04 -2.73 -3.91
N THR A 73 -3.13 -3.21 -4.73
CA THR A 73 -1.91 -3.90 -4.30
C THR A 73 -1.05 -3.02 -3.38
N PHE A 74 -1.05 -1.70 -3.59
CA PHE A 74 -0.33 -0.76 -2.75
C PHE A 74 -0.82 -0.79 -1.30
N HIS A 75 -2.13 -0.78 -1.07
CA HIS A 75 -2.72 -0.84 0.27
C HIS A 75 -2.41 -2.16 0.97
N VAL A 76 -2.54 -3.27 0.27
CA VAL A 76 -2.25 -4.60 0.82
C VAL A 76 -0.76 -4.75 1.15
N ILE A 77 0.14 -4.37 0.24
CA ILE A 77 1.59 -4.41 0.49
C ILE A 77 1.98 -3.47 1.63
N ARG A 78 1.34 -2.29 1.75
CA ARG A 78 1.57 -1.35 2.85
C ARG A 78 1.29 -1.99 4.20
N GLU A 79 0.23 -2.77 4.34
CA GLU A 79 -0.08 -3.45 5.59
C GLU A 79 0.95 -4.54 5.94
N VAL A 80 1.42 -5.30 4.95
CA VAL A 80 2.51 -6.26 5.15
C VAL A 80 3.82 -5.54 5.52
N THR A 81 4.11 -4.44 4.84
CA THR A 81 5.29 -3.58 5.13
C THR A 81 5.30 -3.08 6.57
N LYS A 82 4.16 -2.57 7.08
CA LYS A 82 4.03 -2.16 8.48
C LYS A 82 4.32 -3.31 9.44
N ALA A 83 3.79 -4.51 9.17
CA ALA A 83 4.02 -5.68 10.02
C ALA A 83 5.50 -6.12 10.01
N VAL A 84 6.17 -6.09 8.85
CA VAL A 84 7.61 -6.39 8.74
C VAL A 84 8.45 -5.36 9.49
N LEU A 85 8.18 -4.06 9.33
CA LEU A 85 8.89 -3.00 10.07
C LEU A 85 8.68 -3.12 11.58
N SER A 86 7.48 -3.47 12.02
CA SER A 86 7.20 -3.77 13.43
C SER A 86 8.02 -4.96 13.94
N ALA A 87 8.12 -6.05 13.15
CA ALA A 87 8.94 -7.21 13.49
C ALA A 87 10.44 -6.87 13.57
N VAL A 88 10.96 -6.03 12.66
CA VAL A 88 12.33 -5.51 12.72
C VAL A 88 12.54 -4.69 14.01
N ALA A 89 11.58 -3.83 14.38
CA ALA A 89 11.65 -3.05 15.62
C ALA A 89 11.63 -3.95 16.86
N GLN A 90 10.86 -5.04 16.86
CA GLN A 90 10.86 -6.01 17.95
C GLN A 90 12.20 -6.73 18.08
N GLU A 91 12.80 -7.17 16.96
CA GLU A 91 14.13 -7.79 16.97
C GLU A 91 15.21 -6.81 17.44
N ARG A 92 15.10 -5.53 17.10
CA ARG A 92 15.96 -4.47 17.61
C ARG A 92 15.81 -4.32 19.13
N LYS A 93 14.59 -4.30 19.68
CA LYS A 93 14.33 -4.25 21.14
C LYS A 93 14.93 -5.48 21.85
N ARG A 94 14.74 -6.68 21.28
CA ARG A 94 15.34 -7.91 21.83
C ARG A 94 16.86 -7.84 21.85
N LEU A 95 17.48 -7.33 20.78
CA LEU A 95 18.92 -7.13 20.74
C LEU A 95 19.39 -6.15 21.81
N ALA A 96 18.69 -5.03 21.96
CA ALA A 96 19.01 -4.04 23.01
C ALA A 96 18.93 -4.64 24.42
N ALA A 97 17.94 -5.50 24.67
CA ALA A 97 17.77 -6.19 25.95
C ALA A 97 18.92 -7.17 26.28
N THR A 98 19.69 -7.65 25.28
CA THR A 98 20.89 -8.49 25.53
C THR A 98 22.12 -7.66 25.91
N SER A 99 21.98 -6.33 26.06
CA SER A 99 23.08 -5.46 26.45
C SER A 99 23.51 -5.73 27.90
N PRO A 100 24.81 -5.95 28.16
CA PRO A 100 25.28 -6.21 29.51
C PRO A 100 25.09 -4.97 30.40
N LYS A 101 24.67 -5.21 31.64
CA LYS A 101 24.71 -4.19 32.71
C LYS A 101 26.18 -3.98 33.11
N LEU A 102 26.63 -2.76 33.12
CA LEU A 102 27.98 -2.42 33.51
C LEU A 102 27.97 -1.98 34.97
N PRO A 103 28.97 -2.37 35.78
CA PRO A 103 29.18 -1.81 37.11
C PRO A 103 29.51 -0.30 37.01
N ARG A 104 29.31 0.44 38.11
CA ARG A 104 29.72 1.84 38.17
C ARG A 104 31.26 1.93 38.25
N GLY A 105 31.80 2.99 37.65
CA GLY A 105 33.23 3.30 37.64
C GLY A 105 34.00 2.79 36.41
N ARG A 106 35.31 2.99 36.40
CA ARG A 106 36.21 2.61 35.27
C ARG A 106 36.37 1.10 35.21
N PRO A 107 36.24 0.46 34.03
CA PRO A 107 36.39 -0.98 33.88
C PRO A 107 37.84 -1.44 34.05
N GLY A 108 38.18 -1.86 35.27
CA GLY A 108 39.54 -2.30 35.61
C GLY A 108 39.88 -3.71 35.12
N THR A 109 38.91 -4.62 35.13
CA THR A 109 39.16 -6.02 34.79
C THR A 109 39.01 -6.30 33.28
N LYS A 110 39.66 -7.38 32.78
CA LYS A 110 39.54 -7.84 31.39
C LYS A 110 38.05 -8.17 31.02
N VAL A 111 37.30 -8.73 31.97
CA VAL A 111 35.87 -9.07 31.82
C VAL A 111 35.03 -7.80 31.67
N ALA A 112 35.25 -6.80 32.55
CA ALA A 112 34.56 -5.52 32.49
C ALA A 112 34.82 -4.79 31.16
N ARG A 113 36.07 -4.73 30.71
CA ARG A 113 36.43 -4.15 29.38
C ARG A 113 35.76 -4.88 28.24
N ARG A 114 35.64 -6.21 28.26
CA ARG A 114 34.92 -7.01 27.27
C ARG A 114 33.40 -6.71 27.28
N ALA A 115 32.81 -6.51 28.46
CA ALA A 115 31.41 -6.13 28.61
C ALA A 115 31.13 -4.74 28.03
N VAL A 116 32.01 -3.75 28.26
CA VAL A 116 31.89 -2.43 27.61
C VAL A 116 31.91 -2.53 26.10
N ARG A 117 32.91 -3.19 25.52
CA ARG A 117 33.00 -3.39 24.05
C ARG A 117 31.77 -4.07 23.50
N ARG A 118 31.22 -5.08 24.20
CA ARG A 118 29.98 -5.76 23.82
C ARG A 118 28.77 -4.81 23.84
N LYS A 119 28.66 -3.97 24.90
CA LYS A 119 27.59 -2.98 25.00
C LYS A 119 27.63 -1.99 23.85
N GLU A 120 28.79 -1.45 23.51
CA GLU A 120 28.99 -0.52 22.40
C GLU A 120 28.66 -1.16 21.04
N ALA A 121 29.10 -2.41 20.83
CA ALA A 121 28.79 -3.16 19.63
C ALA A 121 27.27 -3.40 19.45
N ILE A 122 26.56 -3.70 20.55
CA ILE A 122 25.10 -3.82 20.54
C ILE A 122 24.45 -2.47 20.27
N LYS A 123 24.87 -1.39 20.94
CA LYS A 123 24.35 -0.03 20.72
C LYS A 123 24.50 0.39 19.26
N ARG A 124 25.68 0.21 18.67
CA ARG A 124 25.93 0.49 17.25
C ARG A 124 25.01 -0.32 16.35
N LYS A 125 24.88 -1.64 16.59
CA LYS A 125 24.01 -2.52 15.80
C LYS A 125 22.54 -2.14 15.88
N VAL A 126 22.07 -1.73 17.07
CA VAL A 126 20.70 -1.24 17.29
C VAL A 126 20.45 0.06 16.50
N GLY A 127 21.42 0.98 16.48
CA GLY A 127 21.38 2.20 15.66
C GLY A 127 21.31 1.87 14.18
N GLU A 128 22.25 1.06 13.67
CA GLU A 128 22.26 0.64 12.25
C GLU A 128 20.94 -0.02 11.80
N LEU A 129 20.33 -0.85 12.64
CA LEU A 129 19.04 -1.45 12.35
C LEU A 129 17.90 -0.43 12.30
N PHE A 130 17.99 0.66 13.04
CA PHE A 130 17.03 1.75 12.97
C PHE A 130 17.21 2.58 11.70
N ASP A 131 18.42 3.01 11.41
CA ASP A 131 18.74 3.90 10.29
C ASP A 131 18.44 3.22 8.94
N HIS A 132 18.72 1.93 8.87
CA HIS A 132 18.54 1.13 7.64
C HIS A 132 17.29 0.26 7.62
N ARG A 133 16.30 0.49 8.51
CA ARG A 133 15.08 -0.35 8.62
C ARG A 133 14.30 -0.47 7.32
N TYR A 134 14.28 0.55 6.49
CA TYR A 134 13.56 0.53 5.23
C TYR A 134 14.18 -0.37 4.15
N LEU A 135 15.44 -0.81 4.30
CA LEU A 135 16.04 -1.79 3.41
C LEU A 135 15.33 -3.14 3.47
N PHE A 136 14.69 -3.47 4.61
CA PHE A 136 13.91 -4.71 4.75
C PHE A 136 12.67 -4.74 3.86
N VAL A 137 12.12 -3.58 3.51
CA VAL A 137 10.84 -3.46 2.79
C VAL A 137 10.97 -2.76 1.42
N ARG A 138 12.15 -2.32 1.04
CA ARG A 138 12.38 -1.69 -0.26
C ARG A 138 12.35 -2.74 -1.37
N ARG A 139 11.54 -2.51 -2.42
CA ARG A 139 11.35 -3.49 -3.51
C ARG A 139 12.63 -3.79 -4.29
N ARG A 140 13.40 -2.77 -4.63
CA ARG A 140 14.68 -2.90 -5.35
C ARG A 140 15.80 -2.30 -4.51
N LEU A 141 16.86 -3.06 -4.31
CA LEU A 141 18.05 -2.63 -3.58
C LEU A 141 19.21 -2.45 -4.55
N SER A 142 19.97 -1.37 -4.40
CA SER A 142 21.27 -1.21 -5.06
C SER A 142 22.31 -2.22 -4.53
N PRO A 143 23.42 -2.47 -5.22
CA PRO A 143 24.50 -3.32 -4.72
C PRO A 143 25.00 -2.91 -3.34
N SER A 144 25.20 -1.59 -3.10
CA SER A 144 25.61 -1.03 -1.81
C SER A 144 24.59 -1.27 -0.69
N GLN A 145 23.30 -1.09 -1.00
CA GLN A 145 22.22 -1.37 -0.05
C GLN A 145 22.12 -2.85 0.32
N ARG A 146 22.36 -3.76 -0.64
CA ARG A 146 22.45 -5.21 -0.39
C ARG A 146 23.63 -5.55 0.50
N ALA A 147 24.78 -4.93 0.28
CA ALA A 147 25.96 -5.11 1.14
C ALA A 147 25.68 -4.64 2.57
N THR A 148 25.07 -3.44 2.72
CA THR A 148 24.62 -2.92 4.02
C THR A 148 23.67 -3.87 4.71
N LEU A 149 22.65 -4.36 3.99
CA LEU A 149 21.66 -5.29 4.56
C LEU A 149 22.31 -6.59 5.02
N ARG A 150 23.24 -7.17 4.24
CA ARG A 150 24.02 -8.37 4.65
C ARG A 150 24.83 -8.10 5.91
N ARG A 151 25.47 -6.95 6.03
CA ARG A 151 26.25 -6.55 7.20
C ARG A 151 25.39 -6.42 8.45
N ILE A 152 24.24 -5.71 8.36
CA ILE A 152 23.38 -5.49 9.52
C ILE A 152 22.60 -6.74 9.93
N THR A 153 22.40 -7.71 9.03
CA THR A 153 21.72 -8.98 9.34
C THR A 153 22.68 -10.12 9.71
N ARG A 154 24.00 -9.90 9.68
CA ARG A 154 25.01 -10.91 10.06
C ARG A 154 24.75 -11.43 11.46
N GLY A 155 24.70 -12.77 11.64
CA GLY A 155 24.39 -13.43 12.90
C GLY A 155 22.92 -13.33 13.38
N ARG A 156 22.00 -12.86 12.48
CA ARG A 156 20.60 -12.63 12.81
C ARG A 156 19.67 -13.27 11.75
N PRO A 157 19.48 -14.59 11.80
CA PRO A 157 18.70 -15.30 10.77
C PRO A 157 17.25 -14.80 10.68
N GLN A 158 16.65 -14.36 11.79
CA GLN A 158 15.28 -13.81 11.80
C GLN A 158 15.16 -12.54 10.95
N LEU A 159 16.16 -11.66 11.00
CA LEU A 159 16.16 -10.44 10.17
C LEU A 159 16.31 -10.79 8.68
N ARG A 160 17.13 -11.77 8.34
CA ARG A 160 17.25 -12.26 6.95
C ARG A 160 15.91 -12.81 6.45
N ARG A 161 15.26 -13.65 7.27
CA ARG A 161 13.93 -14.20 6.94
C ARG A 161 12.88 -13.11 6.69
N LEU A 162 12.89 -12.00 7.43
CA LEU A 162 11.99 -10.87 7.18
C LEU A 162 12.23 -10.24 5.80
N ARG A 163 13.47 -10.13 5.37
CA ARG A 163 13.81 -9.63 4.04
C ARG A 163 13.38 -10.60 2.94
N GLU A 164 13.71 -11.86 3.06
CA GLU A 164 13.32 -12.93 2.13
C GLU A 164 11.80 -12.97 1.96
N LEU A 165 11.06 -12.88 3.06
CA LEU A 165 9.60 -12.80 3.06
C LEU A 165 9.09 -11.62 2.23
N MET A 166 9.64 -10.41 2.43
CA MET A 166 9.23 -9.27 1.62
C MET A 166 9.52 -9.45 0.13
N GLU A 167 10.64 -10.07 -0.23
CA GLU A 167 10.96 -10.38 -1.62
C GLU A 167 9.97 -11.37 -2.23
N GLU A 168 9.58 -12.41 -1.47
CA GLU A 168 8.56 -13.35 -1.89
C GLU A 168 7.20 -12.69 -2.04
N VAL A 169 6.81 -11.83 -1.10
CA VAL A 169 5.57 -11.03 -1.22
C VAL A 169 5.57 -10.19 -2.49
N TYR A 170 6.67 -9.52 -2.83
CA TYR A 170 6.75 -8.76 -4.08
C TYR A 170 6.65 -9.63 -5.33
N ARG A 171 7.14 -10.88 -5.29
CA ARG A 171 7.03 -11.83 -6.40
C ARG A 171 5.61 -12.33 -6.63
N LEU A 172 4.73 -12.32 -5.60
CA LEU A 172 3.31 -12.65 -5.78
C LEU A 172 2.62 -11.67 -6.74
N PHE A 173 3.04 -10.41 -6.75
CA PHE A 173 2.46 -9.35 -7.57
C PHE A 173 3.22 -9.11 -8.89
N ASP A 174 4.00 -10.08 -9.35
CA ASP A 174 4.64 -9.99 -10.67
C ASP A 174 3.62 -10.36 -11.77
N ARG A 175 3.38 -9.45 -12.72
CA ARG A 175 2.44 -9.67 -13.83
C ARG A 175 2.79 -10.86 -14.74
N ARG A 176 3.98 -11.41 -14.64
CA ARG A 176 4.37 -12.66 -15.33
C ARG A 176 3.79 -13.90 -14.64
N CYS A 177 3.27 -13.77 -13.43
CA CYS A 177 2.67 -14.83 -12.66
C CYS A 177 1.16 -14.86 -12.93
N ARG A 178 0.57 -16.04 -13.10
CA ARG A 178 -0.88 -16.24 -13.10
C ARG A 178 -1.39 -16.28 -11.66
N MET A 179 -2.66 -15.93 -11.45
CA MET A 179 -3.28 -15.91 -10.12
C MET A 179 -3.17 -17.26 -9.39
N GLY A 180 -3.45 -18.37 -10.06
CA GLY A 180 -3.30 -19.71 -9.47
C GLY A 180 -1.88 -20.01 -8.96
N THR A 181 -0.84 -19.63 -9.74
CA THR A 181 0.56 -19.76 -9.32
C THR A 181 0.89 -18.86 -8.13
N ALA A 182 0.37 -17.63 -8.11
CA ALA A 182 0.57 -16.70 -7.01
C ALA A 182 -0.10 -17.21 -5.72
N LEU A 183 -1.31 -17.77 -5.82
CA LEU A 183 -2.02 -18.39 -4.69
C LEU A 183 -1.27 -19.60 -4.13
N ALA A 184 -0.72 -20.49 -4.98
CA ALA A 184 0.09 -21.62 -4.55
C ALA A 184 1.37 -21.16 -3.80
N LYS A 185 2.07 -20.15 -4.33
CA LYS A 185 3.22 -19.52 -3.64
C LYS A 185 2.81 -18.89 -2.30
N LEU A 186 1.67 -18.23 -2.25
CA LEU A 186 1.13 -17.66 -1.01
C LEU A 186 0.82 -18.74 0.03
N ALA A 187 0.20 -19.84 -0.37
CA ALA A 187 -0.07 -20.99 0.50
C ALA A 187 1.21 -21.57 1.09
N THR A 188 2.23 -21.78 0.25
CA THR A 188 3.57 -22.24 0.69
C THR A 188 4.20 -21.28 1.69
N LEU A 189 4.14 -19.97 1.41
CA LEU A 189 4.65 -18.93 2.29
C LEU A 189 3.92 -18.92 3.65
N ARG A 190 2.59 -19.02 3.65
CA ARG A 190 1.76 -19.15 4.86
C ARG A 190 2.13 -20.37 5.70
N ALA A 191 2.27 -21.54 5.07
CA ALA A 191 2.64 -22.79 5.75
C ALA A 191 4.02 -22.69 6.43
N ARG A 192 5.00 -22.10 5.72
CA ARG A 192 6.35 -21.90 6.27
C ARG A 192 6.37 -20.94 7.47
N LEU A 193 5.56 -19.88 7.43
CA LEU A 193 5.50 -18.88 8.50
C LEU A 193 4.75 -19.35 9.75
N ARG A 194 3.80 -20.29 9.63
CA ARG A 194 3.08 -20.88 10.78
C ARG A 194 4.05 -21.49 11.80
N ARG A 195 5.20 -21.99 11.35
CA ARG A 195 6.24 -22.58 12.22
C ARG A 195 7.07 -21.53 12.98
N SER A 196 6.82 -20.22 12.78
CA SER A 196 7.61 -19.15 13.38
C SER A 196 6.74 -18.24 14.25
N CYS A 197 6.79 -18.42 15.57
CA CYS A 197 6.08 -17.56 16.51
C CYS A 197 6.48 -16.07 16.41
N ARG A 198 7.74 -15.79 16.02
CA ARG A 198 8.26 -14.42 15.88
C ARG A 198 7.71 -13.66 14.68
N LEU A 199 7.11 -14.35 13.71
CA LEU A 199 6.55 -13.77 12.49
C LEU A 199 5.02 -13.80 12.48
N ARG A 200 4.38 -14.09 13.62
CA ARG A 200 2.92 -14.20 13.75
C ARG A 200 2.18 -12.94 13.28
N SER A 201 2.68 -11.75 13.59
CA SER A 201 2.05 -10.48 13.15
C SER A 201 2.07 -10.32 11.63
N VAL A 202 3.16 -10.74 10.99
CA VAL A 202 3.28 -10.73 9.51
C VAL A 202 2.39 -11.81 8.91
N LEU A 203 2.39 -13.02 9.49
CA LEU A 203 1.50 -14.10 9.06
C LEU A 203 0.02 -13.68 9.10
N LYS A 204 -0.42 -12.99 10.17
CA LYS A 204 -1.79 -12.46 10.27
C LYS A 204 -2.17 -11.57 9.08
N LYS A 205 -1.24 -10.74 8.60
CA LYS A 205 -1.48 -9.91 7.41
C LYS A 205 -1.51 -10.72 6.11
N LEU A 206 -0.69 -11.76 6.01
CA LEU A 206 -0.69 -12.66 4.84
C LEU A 206 -1.91 -13.59 4.81
N MET A 207 -2.52 -13.87 5.96
CA MET A 207 -3.77 -14.66 6.06
C MET A 207 -5.01 -13.85 5.69
N SER A 208 -4.89 -12.53 5.51
CA SER A 208 -6.02 -11.68 5.13
C SER A 208 -6.59 -12.10 3.76
N PRO A 209 -7.92 -12.28 3.63
CA PRO A 209 -8.58 -12.52 2.34
C PRO A 209 -8.31 -11.41 1.32
N GLY A 210 -8.08 -10.18 1.81
CA GLY A 210 -7.76 -9.04 0.96
C GLY A 210 -6.47 -9.23 0.14
N LEU A 211 -5.53 -10.07 0.59
CA LEU A 211 -4.32 -10.34 -0.18
C LEU A 211 -4.64 -11.18 -1.43
N GLU A 212 -5.54 -12.13 -1.34
CA GLU A 212 -6.00 -12.93 -2.49
C GLU A 212 -6.77 -12.07 -3.49
N LYS A 213 -7.68 -11.22 -3.00
CA LYS A 213 -8.40 -10.23 -3.84
C LYS A 213 -7.46 -9.21 -4.49
N ALA A 214 -6.27 -9.00 -3.95
CA ALA A 214 -5.27 -8.13 -4.56
C ALA A 214 -4.47 -8.80 -5.69
N LEU A 215 -4.72 -10.08 -6.01
CA LEU A 215 -4.07 -10.85 -7.08
C LEU A 215 -4.95 -10.99 -8.33
N VAL A 216 -6.22 -10.57 -8.31
CA VAL A 216 -7.17 -10.70 -9.42
C VAL A 216 -6.64 -10.10 -10.72
N PHE A 217 -5.91 -8.97 -10.66
CA PHE A 217 -5.30 -8.31 -11.82
C PHE A 217 -4.29 -9.18 -12.59
N LEU A 218 -3.84 -10.30 -12.02
CA LEU A 218 -2.86 -11.17 -12.69
C LEU A 218 -3.46 -11.90 -13.89
N ASP A 219 -4.72 -12.31 -13.78
CA ASP A 219 -5.45 -12.98 -14.85
C ASP A 219 -6.31 -11.99 -15.67
N GLU A 220 -6.71 -10.87 -15.05
CA GLU A 220 -7.52 -9.84 -15.70
C GLU A 220 -6.65 -8.72 -16.27
N ARG A 221 -6.28 -8.81 -17.53
CA ARG A 221 -5.36 -7.85 -18.19
C ARG A 221 -5.85 -6.40 -18.19
N LEU A 222 -7.16 -6.20 -18.25
CA LEU A 222 -7.79 -4.87 -18.27
C LEU A 222 -7.82 -4.20 -16.89
N MET A 223 -7.61 -4.96 -15.82
CA MET A 223 -7.66 -4.40 -14.47
C MET A 223 -6.34 -3.74 -14.07
N GLY A 224 -6.46 -2.57 -13.46
CA GLY A 224 -5.35 -1.92 -12.79
C GLY A 224 -5.01 -2.61 -11.47
N ALA A 225 -3.72 -2.89 -11.22
CA ALA A 225 -3.27 -3.45 -9.95
C ALA A 225 -3.44 -2.47 -8.77
N THR A 226 -3.60 -1.17 -9.04
CA THR A 226 -3.65 -0.11 -8.02
C THR A 226 -4.74 0.90 -8.29
N SER A 227 -5.25 1.53 -7.23
CA SER A 227 -6.19 2.66 -7.26
C SER A 227 -5.51 4.02 -7.48
N ASN A 228 -4.29 4.04 -8.01
CA ASN A 228 -3.49 5.27 -8.15
C ASN A 228 -4.19 6.37 -8.96
N ALA A 229 -5.05 6.00 -9.90
CA ALA A 229 -5.83 6.96 -10.69
C ALA A 229 -6.75 7.81 -9.80
N VAL A 230 -7.52 7.16 -8.94
CA VAL A 230 -8.42 7.80 -7.98
C VAL A 230 -7.63 8.59 -6.93
N GLU A 231 -6.54 8.00 -6.42
CA GLU A 231 -5.69 8.67 -5.41
C GLU A 231 -5.06 9.96 -5.93
N ARG A 232 -4.62 10.00 -7.20
CA ARG A 232 -4.11 11.23 -7.83
C ARG A 232 -5.18 12.31 -7.94
N GLY A 233 -6.40 11.95 -8.34
CA GLY A 233 -7.54 12.86 -8.37
C GLY A 233 -7.87 13.40 -6.97
N ASN A 234 -7.95 12.51 -5.99
CA ASN A 234 -8.24 12.89 -4.61
C ASN A 234 -7.11 13.72 -3.96
N ARG A 235 -5.84 13.50 -4.36
CA ARG A 235 -4.71 14.32 -3.89
C ARG A 235 -4.81 15.76 -4.41
N ARG A 236 -5.21 15.96 -5.68
CA ARG A 236 -5.44 17.28 -6.25
C ARG A 236 -6.54 18.02 -5.50
N TYR A 237 -7.63 17.32 -5.23
CA TYR A 237 -8.73 17.83 -4.44
C TYR A 237 -8.28 18.26 -3.03
N ARG A 238 -7.55 17.41 -2.30
CA ARG A 238 -7.01 17.76 -0.98
C ARG A 238 -6.08 18.98 -1.02
N LYS A 239 -5.20 19.05 -2.01
CA LYS A 239 -4.33 20.22 -2.20
C LYS A 239 -5.12 21.50 -2.47
N MET A 240 -6.27 21.41 -3.12
CA MET A 240 -7.18 22.56 -3.33
C MET A 240 -7.82 22.99 -2.01
N GLN A 241 -8.20 22.05 -1.14
CA GLN A 241 -8.76 22.37 0.19
C GLN A 241 -7.70 22.99 1.12
N ASP A 242 -6.45 22.55 1.01
CA ASP A 242 -5.33 23.03 1.84
C ASP A 242 -4.70 24.32 1.30
N ALA A 243 -5.08 24.80 0.11
CA ALA A 243 -4.53 26.02 -0.47
C ALA A 243 -5.08 27.28 0.23
N VAL A 244 -4.34 28.40 0.10
CA VAL A 244 -4.69 29.72 0.68
C VAL A 244 -6.13 30.15 0.36
N TYR A 245 -6.63 29.81 -0.82
CA TYR A 245 -8.03 30.01 -1.24
C TYR A 245 -8.89 28.79 -0.90
N ARG A 246 -9.08 28.53 0.38
CA ARG A 246 -9.84 27.38 0.88
C ARG A 246 -11.26 27.39 0.35
N VAL A 247 -11.57 26.41 -0.51
CA VAL A 247 -12.94 26.15 -0.93
C VAL A 247 -13.63 25.38 0.20
N ARG A 248 -14.50 26.06 0.95
CA ARG A 248 -15.10 25.51 2.19
C ARG A 248 -16.53 25.01 1.99
N THR A 249 -17.27 25.58 1.03
CA THR A 249 -18.67 25.18 0.81
C THR A 249 -18.77 24.00 -0.13
N LYS A 250 -19.75 23.12 0.10
CA LYS A 250 -20.05 21.98 -0.76
C LYS A 250 -20.23 22.40 -2.21
N ARG A 251 -21.03 23.47 -2.46
CA ARG A 251 -21.29 24.03 -3.79
C ARG A 251 -19.99 24.42 -4.50
N ALA A 252 -19.14 25.22 -3.87
CA ALA A 252 -17.91 25.68 -4.48
C ALA A 252 -16.92 24.50 -4.75
N ILE A 253 -16.98 23.44 -3.93
CA ILE A 253 -16.23 22.20 -4.17
C ILE A 253 -16.79 21.48 -5.40
N GLU A 254 -18.11 21.36 -5.53
CA GLU A 254 -18.79 20.73 -6.66
C GLU A 254 -18.51 21.47 -7.97
N ASP A 255 -18.63 22.79 -7.99
CA ASP A 255 -18.35 23.63 -9.15
C ASP A 255 -16.88 23.46 -9.62
N ARG A 256 -15.95 23.46 -8.68
CA ARG A 256 -14.53 23.25 -9.00
C ARG A 256 -14.23 21.86 -9.54
N LEU A 257 -14.88 20.83 -8.99
CA LEU A 257 -14.75 19.47 -9.48
C LEU A 257 -15.39 19.29 -10.85
N ALA A 258 -16.53 19.95 -11.11
CA ALA A 258 -17.18 19.97 -12.41
C ALA A 258 -16.24 20.57 -13.48
N LEU A 259 -15.60 21.69 -13.17
CA LEU A 259 -14.63 22.32 -14.07
C LEU A 259 -13.41 21.41 -14.33
N ASP A 260 -12.86 20.75 -13.30
CA ASP A 260 -11.76 19.79 -13.47
C ASP A 260 -12.21 18.58 -14.31
N LEU A 261 -13.44 18.09 -14.16
CA LEU A 261 -13.99 17.00 -14.96
C LEU A 261 -14.15 17.39 -16.43
N LEU A 262 -14.65 18.61 -16.70
CA LEU A 262 -14.75 19.14 -18.06
C LEU A 262 -13.38 19.19 -18.74
N ARG A 263 -12.36 19.68 -18.05
CA ARG A 263 -10.97 19.70 -18.54
C ARG A 263 -10.40 18.31 -18.78
N GLU A 264 -10.69 17.36 -17.88
CA GLU A 264 -10.27 15.95 -18.03
C GLU A 264 -10.98 15.30 -19.24
N SER A 265 -12.23 15.65 -19.54
CA SER A 265 -12.99 15.10 -20.68
C SER A 265 -12.39 15.49 -22.03
N GLN A 266 -11.76 16.67 -22.11
CA GLN A 266 -11.10 17.17 -23.32
C GLN A 266 -9.74 16.50 -23.61
N ALA A 267 -9.19 15.76 -22.65
CA ALA A 267 -7.90 15.10 -22.81
C ALA A 267 -8.04 13.79 -23.59
N GLN A 268 -7.16 13.55 -24.58
CA GLN A 268 -7.23 12.38 -25.49
C GLN A 268 -6.63 11.10 -24.92
N GLY A 269 -6.13 11.10 -23.70
CA GLY A 269 -5.56 9.91 -23.06
C GLY A 269 -4.76 10.22 -21.81
N ARG A 270 -4.13 9.19 -21.24
CA ARG A 270 -3.41 9.28 -19.95
C ARG A 270 -2.35 10.38 -19.88
N ALA A 271 -1.51 10.50 -20.90
CA ALA A 271 -0.45 11.53 -20.96
C ALA A 271 -1.06 12.93 -21.15
N SER A 272 -2.11 13.03 -21.96
CA SER A 272 -2.83 14.27 -22.26
C SER A 272 -3.63 14.77 -21.06
N THR A 273 -4.22 13.88 -20.25
CA THR A 273 -4.95 14.25 -19.02
C THR A 273 -4.04 15.03 -18.06
N THR A 274 -2.81 14.58 -17.86
CA THR A 274 -1.87 15.28 -16.99
C THR A 274 -1.44 16.62 -17.58
N LYS A 275 -1.16 16.68 -18.89
CA LYS A 275 -0.76 17.91 -19.60
C LYS A 275 -1.89 18.95 -19.60
N ALA A 276 -3.14 18.53 -19.91
CA ALA A 276 -4.30 19.44 -19.93
C ALA A 276 -4.52 20.10 -18.56
N LEU A 277 -4.38 19.33 -17.47
CA LEU A 277 -4.53 19.85 -16.12
C LEU A 277 -3.38 20.76 -15.67
N HIS A 278 -2.16 20.55 -16.18
CA HIS A 278 -1.03 21.45 -15.91
C HIS A 278 -1.13 22.76 -16.71
N LYS A 279 -1.49 22.70 -18.00
CA LYS A 279 -1.69 23.92 -18.83
C LYS A 279 -2.75 24.86 -18.24
N ALA A 280 -3.84 24.30 -17.74
CA ALA A 280 -4.92 25.08 -17.13
C ALA A 280 -4.56 25.76 -15.79
N ARG A 281 -3.39 25.45 -15.21
CA ARG A 281 -2.87 26.11 -14.00
C ARG A 281 -1.86 27.22 -14.30
N ALA A 282 -1.30 27.22 -15.49
CA ALA A 282 -0.31 28.21 -15.93
C ALA A 282 -0.94 29.39 -16.66
N ALA A 283 -2.26 29.31 -16.98
CA ALA A 283 -3.09 30.38 -17.51
C ALA A 283 -3.98 30.95 -16.39
#